data_e767ee2f3e062b9f4e07af06f10915af
#
_entry.id   e767ee2f3e062b9f4e07af06f10915af
#
_cell.length_a   1.000
_cell.length_b   1.000
_cell.length_c   1.000
_cell.angle_alpha   90.00
_cell.angle_beta   90.00
_cell.angle_gamma   90.00
#
_symmetry.space_group_name_H-M   'P 1'
#
loop_
_entity.id
_entity.type
_entity.pdbx_description
1 polymer ?
#
loop_
_entity_poly.entity_id
_entity_poly.type
_entity_poly.pdbx_seq_one_letter_code
_entity_poly.pdbx_strand_id
1 'polypeptide(L)'
;MGKVQKIIIAAFIIAAFVYIFVRTVVFVGDGVLAFVTDANGQIFGYLHKRVNVVPQGIFTTIKVHYIPLNGSCNVDIVIPVPPLESIKSDHYSIKIPVVINYTLNPEQLTLDLNRLYLDTLYLSQQFGIRLAGSIKDAISRFLYPYYQYNALQANIQKEVAVAIDHVKESFARDGIIIKEVTPGVIYVPDYTVYTEGKRFLLELLTQEKFSTIQLNALQQQLKEDELKNARYLEHLEKISRIIAKNKDILKYIYIDKLADNVRVIVTSDKNIPLDMSNDIESESLKKDFDNFKK
;
A
#
# COMPACT_ATOMS: atom_id res chain seq x y z
N MET A 1 -74.14 -15.74 19.06
CA MET A 1 -72.70 -15.90 19.41
C MET A 1 -72.59 -16.25 20.90
N GLY A 2 -72.15 -17.45 21.22
CA GLY A 2 -72.08 -17.93 22.61
C GLY A 2 -71.01 -17.20 23.41
N LYS A 3 -71.16 -17.12 24.74
CA LYS A 3 -70.18 -16.49 25.64
C LYS A 3 -68.74 -16.98 25.41
N VAL A 4 -68.57 -18.28 25.18
CA VAL A 4 -67.26 -18.91 24.88
C VAL A 4 -66.61 -18.36 23.62
N GLN A 5 -67.39 -18.14 22.57
CA GLN A 5 -66.90 -17.64 21.28
C GLN A 5 -66.42 -16.17 21.36
N LYS A 6 -67.08 -15.36 22.22
CA LYS A 6 -66.63 -13.99 22.50
C LYS A 6 -65.30 -13.96 23.29
N ILE A 7 -65.11 -14.90 24.23
CA ILE A 7 -63.87 -15.02 25.00
C ILE A 7 -62.71 -15.45 24.10
N ILE A 8 -62.93 -16.42 23.19
CA ILE A 8 -61.90 -16.86 22.24
C ILE A 8 -61.49 -15.73 21.30
N ILE A 9 -62.46 -14.97 20.75
CA ILE A 9 -62.18 -13.82 19.90
C ILE A 9 -61.37 -12.72 20.65
N ALA A 10 -61.78 -12.42 21.90
CA ALA A 10 -61.11 -11.44 22.72
C ALA A 10 -59.63 -11.88 23.02
N ALA A 11 -59.43 -13.16 23.35
CA ALA A 11 -58.10 -13.72 23.57
C ALA A 11 -57.20 -13.63 22.31
N PHE A 12 -57.78 -13.93 21.13
CA PHE A 12 -57.08 -13.82 19.85
C PHE A 12 -56.71 -12.37 19.53
N ILE A 13 -57.61 -11.42 19.78
CA ILE A 13 -57.33 -9.98 19.55
C ILE A 13 -56.19 -9.50 20.51
N ILE A 14 -56.24 -9.91 21.76
CA ILE A 14 -55.17 -9.57 22.75
C ILE A 14 -53.86 -10.18 22.31
N ALA A 15 -53.81 -11.45 21.92
CA ALA A 15 -52.61 -12.11 21.45
C ALA A 15 -52.03 -11.44 20.19
N ALA A 16 -52.89 -11.07 19.23
CA ALA A 16 -52.46 -10.32 18.05
C ALA A 16 -51.90 -8.95 18.39
N PHE A 17 -52.54 -8.25 19.34
CA PHE A 17 -52.08 -6.95 19.78
C PHE A 17 -50.69 -7.05 20.49
N VAL A 18 -50.52 -8.02 21.38
CA VAL A 18 -49.27 -8.28 22.05
C VAL A 18 -48.18 -8.65 21.00
N TYR A 19 -48.50 -9.50 20.02
CA TYR A 19 -47.59 -9.87 18.97
C TYR A 19 -47.11 -8.64 18.18
N ILE A 20 -48.04 -7.79 17.75
CA ILE A 20 -47.72 -6.54 17.01
C ILE A 20 -46.88 -5.63 17.89
N PHE A 21 -47.29 -5.45 19.17
CA PHE A 21 -46.55 -4.59 20.11
C PHE A 21 -45.09 -5.03 20.29
N VAL A 22 -44.88 -6.34 20.55
CA VAL A 22 -43.52 -6.89 20.74
C VAL A 22 -42.65 -6.74 19.48
N ARG A 23 -43.28 -6.81 18.32
CA ARG A 23 -42.53 -6.69 17.05
C ARG A 23 -42.27 -5.25 16.59
N THR A 24 -43.09 -4.31 17.03
CA THR A 24 -43.01 -2.93 16.53
C THR A 24 -42.43 -1.95 17.52
N VAL A 25 -42.51 -2.24 18.82
CA VAL A 25 -42.02 -1.32 19.86
C VAL A 25 -40.59 -1.65 20.24
N VAL A 26 -39.73 -0.66 20.12
CA VAL A 26 -38.31 -0.75 20.48
C VAL A 26 -38.04 0.24 21.61
N PHE A 27 -37.47 -0.25 22.69
CA PHE A 27 -37.05 0.57 23.83
C PHE A 27 -35.56 0.91 23.69
N VAL A 28 -35.23 2.18 23.79
CA VAL A 28 -33.84 2.68 23.73
C VAL A 28 -33.51 3.32 25.08
N GLY A 29 -32.43 2.86 25.70
CA GLY A 29 -31.93 3.40 26.96
C GLY A 29 -31.33 4.80 26.81
N ASP A 30 -31.20 5.51 27.90
CA ASP A 30 -30.53 6.81 27.95
C ASP A 30 -29.05 6.63 27.63
N GLY A 31 -28.48 7.52 26.79
CA GLY A 31 -27.06 7.49 26.42
C GLY A 31 -26.68 6.47 25.33
N VAL A 32 -27.69 5.88 24.66
CA VAL A 32 -27.50 4.91 23.59
C VAL A 32 -28.24 5.38 22.35
N LEU A 33 -27.59 5.26 21.21
CA LEU A 33 -28.18 5.38 19.88
C LEU A 33 -28.56 3.98 19.42
N ALA A 34 -29.81 3.80 18.98
CA ALA A 34 -30.22 2.57 18.33
C ALA A 34 -30.50 2.85 16.84
N PHE A 35 -30.16 1.92 15.99
CA PHE A 35 -30.57 1.92 14.59
C PHE A 35 -31.13 0.56 14.19
N VAL A 36 -32.02 0.58 13.22
CA VAL A 36 -32.76 -0.61 12.78
C VAL A 36 -32.32 -0.99 11.38
N THR A 37 -31.95 -2.24 11.20
CA THR A 37 -31.64 -2.83 9.91
C THR A 37 -32.67 -3.91 9.52
N ASP A 38 -32.84 -4.11 8.22
CA ASP A 38 -33.58 -5.25 7.68
C ASP A 38 -32.74 -6.54 7.74
N ALA A 39 -33.29 -7.60 7.19
CA ALA A 39 -32.60 -8.88 7.04
C ALA A 39 -31.37 -8.79 6.14
N ASN A 40 -31.32 -7.80 5.22
CA ASN A 40 -30.24 -7.57 4.27
C ASN A 40 -29.17 -6.60 4.80
N GLY A 41 -29.35 -6.06 6.03
CA GLY A 41 -28.44 -5.10 6.64
C GLY A 41 -28.68 -3.63 6.22
N GLN A 42 -29.76 -3.34 5.50
CA GLN A 42 -30.08 -1.97 5.12
C GLN A 42 -30.67 -1.20 6.29
N ILE A 43 -30.15 0.01 6.58
CA ILE A 43 -30.60 0.85 7.68
C ILE A 43 -31.93 1.53 7.32
N PHE A 44 -32.95 1.34 8.14
CA PHE A 44 -34.24 2.02 7.98
C PHE A 44 -34.34 3.36 8.68
N GLY A 45 -33.60 3.55 9.77
CA GLY A 45 -33.64 4.78 10.52
C GLY A 45 -33.01 4.68 11.89
N TYR A 46 -32.96 5.81 12.58
CA TYR A 46 -32.40 5.97 13.93
C TYR A 46 -33.50 6.06 14.94
N LEU A 47 -33.27 5.46 16.09
CA LEU A 47 -34.16 5.47 17.23
C LEU A 47 -33.48 6.21 18.39
N HIS A 48 -33.92 7.41 18.69
CA HIS A 48 -33.35 8.25 19.73
C HIS A 48 -34.35 8.57 20.87
N LYS A 49 -35.62 8.19 20.71
CA LYS A 49 -36.62 8.33 21.75
C LYS A 49 -36.62 7.09 22.65
N ARG A 50 -37.03 7.27 23.89
CA ARG A 50 -37.13 6.16 24.87
C ARG A 50 -38.02 5.00 24.36
N VAL A 51 -39.10 5.36 23.67
CA VAL A 51 -40.03 4.42 23.04
C VAL A 51 -40.19 4.78 21.59
N ASN A 52 -39.88 3.84 20.71
CA ASN A 52 -39.96 4.02 19.27
C ASN A 52 -40.89 2.95 18.67
N VAL A 53 -41.67 3.35 17.69
CA VAL A 53 -42.52 2.44 16.94
C VAL A 53 -41.94 2.25 15.55
N VAL A 54 -41.60 1.01 15.22
CA VAL A 54 -41.04 0.62 13.93
C VAL A 54 -42.04 -0.25 13.18
N PRO A 55 -42.92 0.32 12.35
CA PRO A 55 -44.03 -0.41 11.71
C PRO A 55 -43.54 -1.54 10.79
N GLN A 56 -42.33 -1.40 10.25
CA GLN A 56 -41.69 -2.41 9.39
C GLN A 56 -41.51 -3.76 10.08
N GLY A 57 -41.43 -3.77 11.42
CA GLY A 57 -41.33 -5.00 12.23
C GLY A 57 -42.51 -5.95 12.10
N ILE A 58 -43.66 -5.50 11.58
CA ILE A 58 -44.83 -6.35 11.31
C ILE A 58 -44.55 -7.26 10.09
N PHE A 59 -43.92 -6.71 9.05
CA PHE A 59 -43.78 -7.35 7.73
C PHE A 59 -42.40 -7.99 7.53
N THR A 60 -41.39 -7.47 8.19
CA THR A 60 -39.99 -7.90 8.02
C THR A 60 -39.32 -8.19 9.36
N THR A 61 -38.35 -9.09 9.34
CA THR A 61 -37.50 -9.29 10.52
C THR A 61 -36.55 -8.12 10.62
N ILE A 62 -36.71 -7.33 11.70
CA ILE A 62 -35.83 -6.21 12.02
C ILE A 62 -34.76 -6.65 13.03
N LYS A 63 -33.56 -6.10 12.87
CA LYS A 63 -32.48 -6.19 13.86
C LYS A 63 -32.21 -4.81 14.43
N VAL A 64 -32.15 -4.71 15.74
CA VAL A 64 -31.85 -3.45 16.44
C VAL A 64 -30.41 -3.51 16.92
N HIS A 65 -29.66 -2.51 16.56
CA HIS A 65 -28.26 -2.35 16.95
C HIS A 65 -28.12 -1.15 17.88
N TYR A 66 -27.33 -1.30 18.93
CA TYR A 66 -27.15 -0.27 19.95
C TYR A 66 -25.69 0.22 19.95
N ILE A 67 -25.50 1.53 19.87
CA ILE A 67 -24.19 2.19 19.92
C ILE A 67 -24.21 3.17 21.12
N PRO A 68 -23.23 3.12 22.01
CA PRO A 68 -23.14 4.10 23.09
C PRO A 68 -22.89 5.50 22.51
N LEU A 69 -23.67 6.49 22.96
CA LEU A 69 -23.51 7.89 22.53
C LEU A 69 -22.22 8.51 23.06
N ASN A 70 -21.77 8.09 24.25
CA ASN A 70 -20.53 8.55 24.84
C ASN A 70 -19.50 7.45 24.74
N GLY A 71 -18.31 7.81 24.35
CA GLY A 71 -17.19 6.86 24.24
C GLY A 71 -15.86 7.52 24.54
N SER A 72 -14.87 6.66 24.72
CA SER A 72 -13.48 7.04 24.83
C SER A 72 -12.67 6.14 23.90
N CYS A 73 -11.72 6.71 23.20
CA CYS A 73 -10.79 5.94 22.38
C CYS A 73 -9.35 6.42 22.57
N ASN A 74 -8.43 5.47 22.50
CA ASN A 74 -7.01 5.74 22.50
C ASN A 74 -6.52 5.78 21.07
N VAL A 75 -5.74 6.79 20.73
CA VAL A 75 -5.17 7.01 19.40
C VAL A 75 -3.69 7.26 19.56
N ASP A 76 -2.89 6.44 18.91
CA ASP A 76 -1.45 6.65 18.81
C ASP A 76 -1.16 7.35 17.48
N ILE A 77 -0.82 8.63 17.56
CA ILE A 77 -0.47 9.44 16.40
C ILE A 77 1.03 9.30 16.17
N VAL A 78 1.40 8.81 14.99
CA VAL A 78 2.78 8.65 14.57
C VAL A 78 3.04 9.56 13.37
N ILE A 79 3.92 10.54 13.53
CA ILE A 79 4.26 11.51 12.51
C ILE A 79 5.73 11.37 12.15
N PRO A 80 6.06 10.91 10.93
CA PRO A 80 7.44 10.86 10.49
C PRO A 80 8.06 12.26 10.45
N VAL A 81 9.29 12.38 10.92
CA VAL A 81 10.00 13.65 10.91
C VAL A 81 10.53 13.96 9.50
N PRO A 82 10.19 15.11 8.90
CA PRO A 82 10.78 15.51 7.62
C PRO A 82 12.30 15.76 7.72
N PRO A 83 13.13 15.33 6.76
CA PRO A 83 12.83 14.63 5.52
C PRO A 83 12.83 13.09 5.62
N LEU A 84 12.78 12.51 6.83
CA LEU A 84 12.96 11.08 7.11
C LEU A 84 11.68 10.26 6.83
N GLU A 85 10.65 10.86 6.22
CA GLU A 85 9.36 10.23 5.92
C GLU A 85 9.47 8.98 5.03
N SER A 86 10.49 8.93 4.17
CA SER A 86 10.77 7.79 3.29
C SER A 86 11.35 6.58 4.03
N ILE A 87 11.91 6.82 5.22
CA ILE A 87 12.42 5.76 6.08
C ILE A 87 11.27 5.25 6.94
N LYS A 88 10.74 4.09 6.60
CA LYS A 88 9.64 3.45 7.33
C LYS A 88 10.15 2.87 8.66
N SER A 89 10.57 3.72 9.58
CA SER A 89 11.04 3.33 10.91
C SER A 89 10.43 4.23 11.96
N ASP A 90 9.89 3.61 13.00
CA ASP A 90 9.30 4.29 14.15
C ASP A 90 10.29 5.14 14.95
N HIS A 91 11.59 4.87 14.80
CA HIS A 91 12.64 5.64 15.48
C HIS A 91 12.75 7.08 14.99
N TYR A 92 12.33 7.34 13.76
CA TYR A 92 12.35 8.68 13.14
C TYR A 92 10.98 9.34 13.13
N SER A 93 10.12 8.95 14.08
CA SER A 93 8.76 9.47 14.15
C SER A 93 8.48 10.10 15.49
N ILE A 94 7.72 11.20 15.50
CA ILE A 94 7.11 11.75 16.70
C ILE A 94 5.93 10.88 17.05
N LYS A 95 5.84 10.45 18.31
CA LYS A 95 4.73 9.65 18.81
C LYS A 95 3.94 10.47 19.83
N ILE A 96 2.64 10.60 19.58
CA ILE A 96 1.73 11.38 20.40
C ILE A 96 0.56 10.46 20.75
N PRO A 97 0.59 9.77 21.91
CA PRO A 97 -0.56 9.04 22.40
C PRO A 97 -1.61 10.04 22.88
N VAL A 98 -2.86 9.85 22.45
CA VAL A 98 -3.98 10.75 22.77
C VAL A 98 -5.18 9.92 23.22
N VAL A 99 -5.79 10.32 24.32
CA VAL A 99 -7.08 9.82 24.76
C VAL A 99 -8.16 10.82 24.39
N ILE A 100 -9.17 10.36 23.66
CA ILE A 100 -10.25 11.21 23.15
C ILE A 100 -11.56 10.75 23.76
N ASN A 101 -12.19 11.65 24.53
CA ASN A 101 -13.55 11.47 25.03
C ASN A 101 -14.53 12.19 24.10
N TYR A 102 -15.49 11.46 23.55
CA TYR A 102 -16.43 11.99 22.55
C TYR A 102 -17.88 11.66 22.87
N THR A 103 -18.77 12.40 22.24
CA THR A 103 -20.21 12.13 22.21
C THR A 103 -20.69 12.18 20.77
N LEU A 104 -21.50 11.19 20.40
CA LEU A 104 -22.14 11.15 19.08
C LEU A 104 -23.44 11.97 19.13
N ASN A 105 -23.63 12.84 18.13
CA ASN A 105 -24.88 13.54 17.90
C ASN A 105 -25.69 12.79 16.82
N PRO A 106 -26.77 12.08 17.16
CA PRO A 106 -27.51 11.26 16.22
C PRO A 106 -28.10 12.03 15.04
N GLU A 107 -28.44 13.32 15.23
CA GLU A 107 -29.08 14.14 14.21
C GLU A 107 -28.12 14.59 13.10
N GLN A 108 -26.83 14.67 13.42
CA GLN A 108 -25.79 15.17 12.53
C GLN A 108 -24.80 14.07 12.09
N LEU A 109 -25.05 12.82 12.54
CA LEU A 109 -24.08 11.74 12.32
C LEU A 109 -24.05 11.33 10.84
N THR A 110 -22.92 11.59 10.19
CA THR A 110 -22.67 11.26 8.76
C THR A 110 -21.91 9.95 8.58
N LEU A 111 -21.42 9.35 9.67
CA LEU A 111 -20.63 8.13 9.62
C LEU A 111 -21.48 6.90 9.26
N ASP A 112 -20.82 5.91 8.64
CA ASP A 112 -21.42 4.60 8.40
C ASP A 112 -21.64 3.87 9.74
N LEU A 113 -22.91 3.80 10.15
CA LEU A 113 -23.29 3.19 11.42
C LEU A 113 -23.06 1.69 11.49
N ASN A 114 -23.21 0.98 10.38
CA ASN A 114 -22.89 -0.44 10.34
C ASN A 114 -21.41 -0.65 10.66
N ARG A 115 -20.54 0.16 10.07
CA ARG A 115 -19.11 0.09 10.32
C ARG A 115 -18.76 0.53 11.74
N LEU A 116 -19.42 1.57 12.23
CA LEU A 116 -19.27 2.03 13.61
C LEU A 116 -19.64 0.97 14.64
N TYR A 117 -20.66 0.16 14.34
CA TYR A 117 -21.12 -0.93 15.20
C TYR A 117 -20.21 -2.17 15.14
N LEU A 118 -19.78 -2.56 13.92
CA LEU A 118 -19.03 -3.79 13.70
C LEU A 118 -17.52 -3.65 13.98
N ASP A 119 -16.97 -2.46 13.80
CA ASP A 119 -15.54 -2.19 13.96
C ASP A 119 -15.29 -1.24 15.14
N THR A 120 -14.87 -1.81 16.26
CA THR A 120 -14.54 -1.04 17.48
C THR A 120 -13.37 -0.07 17.28
N LEU A 121 -12.50 -0.32 16.28
CA LEU A 121 -11.35 0.52 15.98
C LEU A 121 -11.66 1.61 14.96
N TYR A 122 -12.83 1.57 14.33
CA TYR A 122 -13.20 2.49 13.26
C TYR A 122 -13.07 3.97 13.66
N LEU A 123 -13.63 4.35 14.80
CA LEU A 123 -13.49 5.73 15.31
C LEU A 123 -12.05 6.09 15.64
N SER A 124 -11.33 5.19 16.28
CA SER A 124 -9.91 5.41 16.59
C SER A 124 -9.08 5.66 15.31
N GLN A 125 -9.34 4.91 14.24
CA GLN A 125 -8.70 5.11 12.95
C GLN A 125 -9.08 6.46 12.32
N GLN A 126 -10.37 6.84 12.36
CA GLN A 126 -10.82 8.14 11.84
C GLN A 126 -10.19 9.32 12.61
N PHE A 127 -10.16 9.23 13.93
CA PHE A 127 -9.47 10.22 14.77
C PHE A 127 -7.96 10.25 14.45
N GLY A 128 -7.32 9.09 14.35
CA GLY A 128 -5.89 8.97 14.04
C GLY A 128 -5.52 9.64 12.71
N ILE A 129 -6.25 9.36 11.66
CA ILE A 129 -5.99 9.92 10.31
C ILE A 129 -6.15 11.45 10.31
N ARG A 130 -7.25 11.96 10.87
CA ARG A 130 -7.53 13.41 10.85
C ARG A 130 -6.60 14.20 11.77
N LEU A 131 -6.35 13.68 12.98
CA LEU A 131 -5.40 14.28 13.92
C LEU A 131 -3.98 14.25 13.37
N ALA A 132 -3.51 13.14 12.83
CA ALA A 132 -2.18 13.04 12.25
C ALA A 132 -1.98 14.05 11.11
N GLY A 133 -2.97 14.22 10.23
CA GLY A 133 -2.92 15.22 9.15
C GLY A 133 -2.78 16.65 9.68
N SER A 134 -3.67 17.06 10.59
CA SER A 134 -3.67 18.42 11.15
C SER A 134 -2.42 18.71 11.99
N ILE A 135 -1.98 17.75 12.80
CA ILE A 135 -0.77 17.89 13.61
C ILE A 135 0.48 17.89 12.72
N LYS A 136 0.53 17.08 11.68
CA LYS A 136 1.64 17.08 10.71
C LYS A 136 1.80 18.46 10.07
N ASP A 137 0.72 19.07 9.64
CA ASP A 137 0.74 20.40 9.01
C ASP A 137 1.19 21.49 9.99
N ALA A 138 0.74 21.42 11.24
CA ALA A 138 1.14 22.35 12.28
C ALA A 138 2.61 22.17 12.67
N ILE A 139 3.05 20.93 12.90
CA ILE A 139 4.40 20.60 13.37
C ILE A 139 5.44 20.79 12.26
N SER A 140 5.11 20.51 10.99
CA SER A 140 6.08 20.63 9.88
C SER A 140 6.74 22.01 9.80
N ARG A 141 6.02 23.07 10.18
CA ARG A 141 6.53 24.44 10.23
C ARG A 141 7.55 24.67 11.33
N PHE A 142 7.47 23.92 12.42
CA PHE A 142 8.30 24.06 13.62
C PHE A 142 9.41 23.02 13.73
N LEU A 143 9.19 21.83 13.15
CA LEU A 143 10.16 20.74 13.22
C LEU A 143 11.46 21.06 12.50
N TYR A 144 11.41 21.72 11.35
CA TYR A 144 12.61 22.05 10.61
C TYR A 144 13.52 23.00 11.38
N PRO A 145 13.04 24.14 11.93
CA PRO A 145 13.84 24.97 12.84
C PRO A 145 14.25 24.26 14.13
N TYR A 146 13.39 23.39 14.68
CA TYR A 146 13.71 22.63 15.89
C TYR A 146 14.97 21.79 15.70
N TYR A 147 15.03 20.99 14.63
CA TYR A 147 16.19 20.14 14.37
C TYR A 147 17.40 20.91 13.83
N GLN A 148 17.19 22.07 13.25
CA GLN A 148 18.28 22.92 12.78
C GLN A 148 18.97 23.68 13.93
N TYR A 149 18.19 24.13 14.91
CA TYR A 149 18.66 25.02 15.96
C TYR A 149 18.53 24.46 17.38
N ASN A 150 18.17 23.17 17.50
CA ASN A 150 17.94 22.52 18.80
C ASN A 150 16.91 23.27 19.67
N ALA A 151 15.84 23.77 19.04
CA ALA A 151 14.80 24.56 19.71
C ALA A 151 13.90 23.69 20.59
N LEU A 152 13.43 24.23 21.70
CA LEU A 152 12.77 23.52 22.82
C LEU A 152 11.48 22.80 22.44
N GLN A 153 11.25 21.62 23.06
CA GLN A 153 10.03 20.80 22.97
C GLN A 153 8.72 21.55 23.35
N ALA A 154 8.81 22.64 24.12
CA ALA A 154 7.64 23.40 24.59
C ALA A 154 6.74 23.91 23.45
N ASN A 155 7.30 24.22 22.30
CA ASN A 155 6.53 24.70 21.16
C ASN A 155 5.70 23.58 20.51
N ILE A 156 6.15 22.34 20.54
CA ILE A 156 5.43 21.21 19.94
C ILE A 156 4.12 20.96 20.67
N GLN A 157 4.11 21.02 22.01
CA GLN A 157 2.89 20.84 22.80
C GLN A 157 1.83 21.90 22.48
N LYS A 158 2.24 23.15 22.32
CA LYS A 158 1.34 24.24 21.95
C LYS A 158 0.74 24.03 20.57
N GLU A 159 1.53 23.62 19.59
CA GLU A 159 1.06 23.38 18.22
C GLU A 159 0.13 22.15 18.14
N VAL A 160 0.41 21.13 18.92
CA VAL A 160 -0.48 19.97 19.05
C VAL A 160 -1.85 20.41 19.62
N ALA A 161 -1.85 21.28 20.63
CA ALA A 161 -3.11 21.79 21.20
C ALA A 161 -3.94 22.58 20.17
N VAL A 162 -3.29 23.47 19.38
CA VAL A 162 -3.95 24.23 18.30
C VAL A 162 -4.50 23.29 17.21
N ALA A 163 -3.72 22.29 16.81
CA ALA A 163 -4.16 21.31 15.82
C ALA A 163 -5.37 20.49 16.30
N ILE A 164 -5.41 20.14 17.57
CA ILE A 164 -6.54 19.45 18.18
C ILE A 164 -7.81 20.29 18.12
N ASP A 165 -7.73 21.60 18.40
CA ASP A 165 -8.89 22.49 18.36
C ASP A 165 -9.45 22.62 16.94
N HIS A 166 -8.62 22.72 15.93
CA HIS A 166 -9.07 22.69 14.51
C HIS A 166 -9.79 21.38 14.14
N VAL A 167 -9.29 20.26 14.65
CA VAL A 167 -9.89 18.94 14.38
C VAL A 167 -11.25 18.80 15.06
N LYS A 168 -11.45 19.35 16.26
CA LYS A 168 -12.75 19.36 16.95
C LYS A 168 -13.87 19.91 16.08
N GLU A 169 -13.64 21.03 15.39
CA GLU A 169 -14.63 21.63 14.50
C GLU A 169 -14.98 20.74 13.31
N SER A 170 -13.97 20.06 12.75
CA SER A 170 -14.16 19.11 11.65
C SER A 170 -15.05 17.93 12.07
N PHE A 171 -14.80 17.36 13.25
CA PHE A 171 -15.59 16.25 13.75
C PHE A 171 -17.00 16.64 14.18
N ALA A 172 -17.17 17.86 14.70
CA ALA A 172 -18.49 18.37 15.07
C ALA A 172 -19.45 18.44 13.85
N ARG A 173 -18.94 18.76 12.66
CA ARG A 173 -19.72 18.73 11.42
C ARG A 173 -20.20 17.33 11.03
N ASP A 174 -19.45 16.31 11.41
CA ASP A 174 -19.80 14.91 11.17
C ASP A 174 -20.64 14.29 12.29
N GLY A 175 -21.12 15.10 13.23
CA GLY A 175 -21.91 14.65 14.35
C GLY A 175 -21.10 14.01 15.48
N ILE A 176 -19.79 14.22 15.54
CA ILE A 176 -18.94 13.75 16.63
C ILE A 176 -18.46 14.94 17.45
N ILE A 177 -18.98 15.06 18.66
CA ILE A 177 -18.62 16.13 19.59
C ILE A 177 -17.48 15.63 20.48
N ILE A 178 -16.28 16.17 20.27
CA ILE A 178 -15.12 15.87 21.10
C ILE A 178 -15.24 16.70 22.40
N LYS A 179 -15.44 16.01 23.52
CA LYS A 179 -15.54 16.65 24.84
C LYS A 179 -14.18 17.04 25.37
N GLU A 180 -13.26 16.09 25.33
CA GLU A 180 -11.94 16.24 25.91
C GLU A 180 -10.92 15.47 25.08
N VAL A 181 -9.72 16.05 24.94
CA VAL A 181 -8.56 15.39 24.35
C VAL A 181 -7.43 15.52 25.34
N THR A 182 -6.98 14.40 25.84
CA THR A 182 -5.87 14.35 26.81
C THR A 182 -4.64 13.77 26.10
N PRO A 183 -3.66 14.60 25.73
CA PRO A 183 -2.40 14.11 25.19
C PRO A 183 -1.58 13.43 26.31
N GLY A 184 -1.00 12.30 26.00
CA GLY A 184 -0.04 11.63 26.84
C GLY A 184 1.40 12.21 26.68
N VAL A 185 2.37 11.43 27.02
CA VAL A 185 3.79 11.86 26.91
C VAL A 185 4.19 11.86 25.41
N ILE A 186 4.51 13.04 24.92
CA ILE A 186 4.95 13.21 23.54
C ILE A 186 6.41 12.76 23.44
N TYR A 187 6.65 11.77 22.57
CA TYR A 187 7.99 11.34 22.22
C TYR A 187 8.47 12.10 20.97
N VAL A 188 9.59 12.77 21.08
CA VAL A 188 10.26 13.45 19.97
C VAL A 188 11.65 12.84 19.81
N PRO A 189 12.04 12.37 18.62
CA PRO A 189 13.39 11.86 18.39
C PRO A 189 14.46 12.91 18.73
N ASP A 190 15.53 12.45 19.35
CA ASP A 190 16.65 13.33 19.70
C ASP A 190 17.38 13.82 18.44
N TYR A 191 18.10 14.92 18.57
CA TYR A 191 18.88 15.52 17.48
C TYR A 191 19.93 14.56 16.90
N THR A 192 20.56 13.75 17.73
CA THR A 192 21.52 12.72 17.30
C THR A 192 20.84 11.68 16.41
N VAL A 193 19.68 11.17 16.81
CA VAL A 193 18.87 10.21 16.03
C VAL A 193 18.45 10.82 14.70
N TYR A 194 18.04 12.09 14.71
CA TYR A 194 17.67 12.80 13.48
C TYR A 194 18.86 12.94 12.51
N THR A 195 20.04 13.32 12.99
CA THR A 195 21.24 13.48 12.15
C THR A 195 21.72 12.15 11.58
N GLU A 196 21.67 11.08 12.35
CA GLU A 196 21.96 9.72 11.87
C GLU A 196 20.96 9.27 10.80
N GLY A 197 19.66 9.50 11.03
CA GLY A 197 18.62 9.22 10.04
C GLY A 197 18.83 9.99 8.73
N LYS A 198 19.23 11.25 8.82
CA LYS A 198 19.57 12.07 7.65
C LYS A 198 20.75 11.51 6.86
N ARG A 199 21.82 11.08 7.56
CA ARG A 199 22.97 10.43 6.93
C ARG A 199 22.54 9.14 6.22
N PHE A 200 21.79 8.29 6.89
CA PHE A 200 21.27 7.05 6.32
C PHE A 200 20.40 7.31 5.09
N LEU A 201 19.54 8.31 5.12
CA LEU A 201 18.72 8.70 3.96
C LEU A 201 19.60 9.11 2.77
N LEU A 202 20.65 9.91 3.01
CA LEU A 202 21.59 10.31 1.96
C LEU A 202 22.33 9.12 1.36
N GLU A 203 22.73 8.16 2.19
CA GLU A 203 23.35 6.91 1.73
C GLU A 203 22.41 6.11 0.83
N LEU A 204 21.15 5.93 1.25
CA LEU A 204 20.11 5.24 0.45
C LEU A 204 19.88 5.91 -0.90
N LEU A 205 19.70 7.24 -0.91
CA LEU A 205 19.50 8.00 -2.14
C LEU A 205 20.71 7.93 -3.09
N THR A 206 21.92 7.89 -2.52
CA THR A 206 23.14 7.73 -3.30
C THR A 206 23.21 6.34 -3.91
N GLN A 207 22.88 5.31 -3.15
CA GLN A 207 22.84 3.92 -3.62
C GLN A 207 21.77 3.72 -4.70
N GLU A 208 20.60 4.30 -4.53
CA GLU A 208 19.52 4.26 -5.53
C GLU A 208 19.93 4.93 -6.85
N LYS A 209 20.56 6.11 -6.77
CA LYS A 209 21.10 6.78 -7.95
C LYS A 209 22.16 5.94 -8.65
N PHE A 210 23.07 5.33 -7.88
CA PHE A 210 24.11 4.50 -8.44
C PHE A 210 23.54 3.26 -9.16
N SER A 211 22.58 2.58 -8.53
CA SER A 211 21.89 1.43 -9.15
C SER A 211 21.13 1.83 -10.44
N THR A 212 20.49 3.00 -10.43
CA THR A 212 19.79 3.52 -11.61
C THR A 212 20.77 3.83 -12.76
N ILE A 213 21.94 4.40 -12.46
CA ILE A 213 22.99 4.67 -13.46
C ILE A 213 23.49 3.34 -14.04
N GLN A 214 23.74 2.33 -13.20
CA GLN A 214 24.19 1.01 -13.66
C GLN A 214 23.14 0.33 -14.55
N LEU A 215 21.87 0.37 -14.18
CA LEU A 215 20.78 -0.17 -14.98
C LEU A 215 20.70 0.53 -16.36
N ASN A 216 20.80 1.84 -16.40
CA ASN A 216 20.78 2.60 -17.64
C ASN A 216 21.98 2.26 -18.52
N ALA A 217 23.18 2.13 -17.95
CA ALA A 217 24.37 1.73 -18.67
C ALA A 217 24.23 0.32 -19.24
N LEU A 218 23.72 -0.64 -18.48
CA LEU A 218 23.44 -2.00 -18.95
C LEU A 218 22.42 -2.03 -20.08
N GLN A 219 21.33 -1.25 -19.96
CA GLN A 219 20.34 -1.13 -21.04
C GLN A 219 20.93 -0.54 -22.32
N GLN A 220 21.83 0.43 -22.21
CA GLN A 220 22.54 0.97 -23.38
C GLN A 220 23.44 -0.07 -24.02
N GLN A 221 24.20 -0.83 -23.23
CA GLN A 221 25.04 -1.91 -23.76
C GLN A 221 24.22 -2.97 -24.48
N LEU A 222 23.08 -3.40 -23.89
CA LEU A 222 22.18 -4.36 -24.54
C LEU A 222 21.68 -3.84 -25.90
N LYS A 223 21.26 -2.58 -25.99
CA LYS A 223 20.81 -1.96 -27.22
C LYS A 223 21.93 -1.88 -28.26
N GLU A 224 23.15 -1.55 -27.83
CA GLU A 224 24.31 -1.54 -28.75
C GLU A 224 24.64 -2.93 -29.28
N ASP A 225 24.58 -3.95 -28.44
CA ASP A 225 24.81 -5.34 -28.81
C ASP A 225 23.71 -5.89 -29.74
N GLU A 226 22.44 -5.54 -29.45
CA GLU A 226 21.34 -5.85 -30.39
C GLU A 226 21.56 -5.20 -31.76
N LEU A 227 21.97 -3.93 -31.80
CA LEU A 227 22.28 -3.23 -33.05
C LEU A 227 23.48 -3.86 -33.82
N LYS A 228 24.52 -4.26 -33.07
CA LYS A 228 25.68 -4.97 -33.68
C LYS A 228 25.23 -6.30 -34.25
N ASN A 229 24.44 -7.07 -33.50
CA ASN A 229 23.93 -8.35 -33.97
C ASN A 229 22.99 -8.18 -35.18
N ALA A 230 22.12 -7.18 -35.17
CA ALA A 230 21.24 -6.91 -36.31
C ALA A 230 22.06 -6.56 -37.58
N ARG A 231 23.09 -5.71 -37.46
CA ARG A 231 24.01 -5.36 -38.55
C ARG A 231 24.79 -6.58 -39.05
N TYR A 232 25.22 -7.43 -38.12
CA TYR A 232 25.92 -8.67 -38.45
C TYR A 232 25.01 -9.63 -39.22
N LEU A 233 23.78 -9.83 -38.79
CA LEU A 233 22.78 -10.64 -39.50
C LEU A 233 22.47 -10.07 -40.90
N GLU A 234 22.28 -8.76 -41.00
CA GLU A 234 22.09 -8.11 -42.33
C GLU A 234 23.28 -8.34 -43.25
N HIS A 235 24.51 -8.25 -42.71
CA HIS A 235 25.73 -8.52 -43.47
C HIS A 235 25.79 -9.98 -43.95
N LEU A 236 25.49 -10.93 -43.05
CA LEU A 236 25.43 -12.35 -43.42
C LEU A 236 24.35 -12.63 -44.47
N GLU A 237 23.20 -11.97 -44.39
CA GLU A 237 22.15 -12.09 -45.38
C GLU A 237 22.57 -11.57 -46.74
N LYS A 238 23.29 -10.41 -46.80
CA LYS A 238 23.87 -9.87 -48.04
C LYS A 238 24.88 -10.84 -48.62
N ILE A 239 25.79 -11.40 -47.81
CA ILE A 239 26.77 -12.40 -48.27
C ILE A 239 26.03 -13.65 -48.79
N SER A 240 25.05 -14.16 -48.09
CA SER A 240 24.25 -15.30 -48.51
C SER A 240 23.57 -15.10 -49.86
N ARG A 241 22.98 -13.90 -50.08
CA ARG A 241 22.40 -13.54 -51.39
C ARG A 241 23.43 -13.48 -52.52
N ILE A 242 24.65 -12.98 -52.24
CA ILE A 242 25.75 -12.95 -53.23
C ILE A 242 26.20 -14.37 -53.58
N ILE A 243 26.38 -15.23 -52.55
CA ILE A 243 26.77 -16.63 -52.72
C ILE A 243 25.69 -17.42 -53.50
N ALA A 244 24.40 -17.18 -53.18
CA ALA A 244 23.29 -17.84 -53.89
C ALA A 244 23.24 -17.48 -55.38
N LYS A 245 23.65 -16.25 -55.75
CA LYS A 245 23.70 -15.80 -57.14
C LYS A 245 24.93 -16.32 -57.89
N ASN A 246 26.01 -16.64 -57.21
CA ASN A 246 27.25 -17.03 -57.85
C ASN A 246 28.01 -18.08 -57.02
N LYS A 247 27.74 -19.37 -57.26
CA LYS A 247 28.30 -20.50 -56.50
C LYS A 247 29.84 -20.59 -56.60
N ASP A 248 30.45 -20.01 -57.64
CA ASP A 248 31.91 -20.03 -57.78
C ASP A 248 32.62 -19.09 -56.79
N ILE A 249 31.92 -18.11 -56.22
CA ILE A 249 32.48 -17.25 -55.17
C ILE A 249 32.80 -18.08 -53.91
N LEU A 250 32.02 -19.08 -53.59
CA LEU A 250 32.33 -19.98 -52.48
C LEU A 250 33.65 -20.72 -52.66
N LYS A 251 33.93 -21.19 -53.87
CA LYS A 251 35.21 -21.83 -54.19
C LYS A 251 36.35 -20.85 -54.04
N TYR A 252 36.16 -19.60 -54.54
CA TYR A 252 37.16 -18.56 -54.41
C TYR A 252 37.49 -18.20 -52.98
N ILE A 253 36.47 -17.97 -52.13
CA ILE A 253 36.65 -17.70 -50.70
C ILE A 253 37.32 -18.86 -49.98
N TYR A 254 36.95 -20.09 -50.35
CA TYR A 254 37.58 -21.30 -49.78
C TYR A 254 39.07 -21.39 -50.16
N ILE A 255 39.43 -21.10 -51.41
CA ILE A 255 40.82 -21.09 -51.89
C ILE A 255 41.61 -19.95 -51.23
N ASP A 256 41.02 -18.76 -51.09
CA ASP A 256 41.61 -17.60 -50.40
C ASP A 256 41.95 -17.88 -48.95
N LYS A 257 40.97 -18.45 -48.22
CA LYS A 257 41.17 -18.87 -46.82
C LYS A 257 42.15 -20.01 -46.65
N LEU A 258 42.22 -20.94 -47.61
CA LEU A 258 43.23 -21.99 -47.64
C LEU A 258 44.62 -21.41 -47.92
N ALA A 259 44.72 -20.43 -48.79
CA ALA A 259 46.02 -19.78 -49.12
C ALA A 259 46.61 -19.06 -47.90
N ASP A 260 45.80 -18.45 -47.06
CA ASP A 260 46.22 -17.79 -45.80
C ASP A 260 46.72 -18.75 -44.73
N ASN A 261 46.25 -20.00 -44.72
CA ASN A 261 46.57 -21.00 -43.71
C ASN A 261 47.51 -22.11 -44.15
N VAL A 262 47.81 -22.25 -45.47
CA VAL A 262 48.70 -23.29 -46.00
C VAL A 262 50.12 -22.77 -46.05
N ARG A 263 50.93 -23.14 -45.05
CA ARG A 263 52.39 -23.14 -45.19
C ARG A 263 52.78 -24.27 -46.18
N VAL A 264 52.97 -23.93 -47.38
CA VAL A 264 53.48 -24.89 -48.44
C VAL A 264 54.90 -25.30 -48.02
N ILE A 265 55.10 -26.44 -47.45
CA ILE A 265 56.41 -27.05 -47.31
C ILE A 265 56.70 -27.75 -48.65
N VAL A 266 57.48 -27.07 -49.51
CA VAL A 266 58.00 -27.70 -50.72
C VAL A 266 59.13 -28.65 -50.32
N THR A 267 58.83 -29.94 -50.18
CA THR A 267 59.84 -30.98 -50.07
C THR A 267 60.18 -31.44 -51.45
N SER A 268 61.47 -31.41 -51.78
CA SER A 268 62.01 -31.83 -53.13
C SER A 268 62.13 -33.37 -53.25
N ASP A 269 61.44 -34.17 -52.48
CA ASP A 269 61.52 -35.63 -52.54
C ASP A 269 60.31 -36.24 -53.25
N LYS A 270 60.63 -36.94 -54.35
CA LYS A 270 59.66 -37.51 -55.29
C LYS A 270 58.89 -38.75 -54.85
N ASN A 271 58.94 -39.16 -53.56
CA ASN A 271 58.36 -40.44 -53.16
C ASN A 271 57.82 -40.38 -51.74
N ILE A 272 56.72 -39.57 -51.46
CA ILE A 272 55.92 -39.75 -50.26
C ILE A 272 54.45 -39.87 -50.70
N PRO A 273 53.80 -41.01 -50.49
CA PRO A 273 52.36 -41.11 -50.68
C PRO A 273 51.69 -40.23 -49.64
N LEU A 274 50.88 -39.25 -50.06
CA LEU A 274 50.00 -38.44 -49.22
C LEU A 274 48.89 -39.35 -48.70
N ASP A 275 49.11 -39.93 -47.55
CA ASP A 275 48.01 -40.52 -46.74
C ASP A 275 47.31 -39.38 -46.01
N MET A 276 46.22 -38.86 -46.58
CA MET A 276 45.44 -37.74 -46.06
C MET A 276 44.35 -38.20 -45.10
N SER A 277 44.52 -39.30 -44.40
CA SER A 277 43.40 -39.84 -43.63
C SER A 277 43.42 -39.66 -42.09
N ASN A 278 44.47 -39.10 -41.44
CA ASN A 278 44.48 -39.22 -39.98
C ASN A 278 45.04 -38.07 -39.12
N ASP A 279 45.07 -36.80 -39.53
CA ASP A 279 45.53 -35.76 -38.59
C ASP A 279 44.74 -34.42 -38.65
N ILE A 280 43.43 -34.49 -38.77
CA ILE A 280 42.58 -33.38 -38.39
C ILE A 280 41.69 -33.83 -37.24
N GLU A 281 42.29 -34.19 -36.14
CA GLU A 281 41.57 -34.33 -34.86
C GLU A 281 42.12 -33.37 -33.79
N SER A 282 41.34 -32.37 -33.55
CA SER A 282 40.79 -32.15 -32.21
C SER A 282 41.63 -31.50 -31.10
N GLU A 283 42.74 -30.83 -31.32
CA GLU A 283 43.39 -30.07 -30.23
C GLU A 283 43.11 -28.59 -30.21
N SER A 284 42.76 -27.97 -31.33
CA SER A 284 42.45 -26.52 -31.34
C SER A 284 41.00 -26.21 -30.89
N LEU A 285 40.07 -27.12 -31.13
CA LEU A 285 38.66 -26.89 -30.75
C LEU A 285 38.35 -27.17 -29.25
N LYS A 286 39.21 -27.91 -28.53
CA LYS A 286 39.04 -28.12 -27.11
C LYS A 286 39.51 -26.93 -26.24
N LYS A 287 40.48 -26.17 -26.70
CA LYS A 287 40.98 -25.02 -25.91
C LYS A 287 40.03 -23.83 -25.92
N ASP A 288 39.22 -23.65 -26.95
CA ASP A 288 38.28 -22.54 -27.02
C ASP A 288 36.98 -22.79 -26.26
N PHE A 289 36.62 -24.08 -26.04
CA PHE A 289 35.41 -24.42 -25.27
C PHE A 289 35.60 -24.34 -23.73
N ASP A 290 36.84 -24.50 -23.25
CA ASP A 290 37.13 -24.42 -21.81
C ASP A 290 37.28 -22.98 -21.31
N ASN A 291 37.51 -22.02 -22.21
CA ASN A 291 37.54 -20.59 -21.85
C ASN A 291 36.15 -19.92 -21.75
N PHE A 292 35.09 -20.59 -22.19
CA PHE A 292 33.69 -20.11 -22.08
C PHE A 292 32.99 -20.60 -20.82
N LYS A 293 33.66 -21.36 -19.96
CA LYS A 293 33.09 -21.89 -18.70
C LYS A 293 33.73 -21.31 -17.43
N LYS A 294 34.38 -20.16 -17.53
CA LYS A 294 34.78 -19.43 -16.30
C LYS A 294 34.10 -18.08 -16.21
#